data_fc34238e84efc21ab465e9e8250a7083
#
_entry.id   fc34238e84efc21ab465e9e8250a7083
#
_cell.length_a   1.000
_cell.length_b   1.000
_cell.length_c   1.000
_cell.angle_alpha   90.00
_cell.angle_beta   90.00
_cell.angle_gamma   90.00
#
_symmetry.space_group_name_H-M   'P 1'
#
loop_
_entity.id
_entity.type
_entity.pdbx_description
1 polymer ?
#
loop_
_entity_poly.entity_id
_entity_poly.type
_entity_poly.pdbx_seq_one_letter_code
_entity_poly.pdbx_strand_id
1 'polypeptide(L)'
;AIFSALTEAAELDGETSATLRDIFKRKSVPDLVVFLTQNNIKEGDRFKALLLLEGDATVLDSAKQLFSDLPEVVEAIDALIKLNEAFADLDVDLMFDLGEVKAYEYHNGVVFAAYHTEYSKALAQGGRYNGLSQSFGVARDATGFSLDLKFLIQQQSESKFSPRTLLAPNLNDTSLKLFVEELRSNGVVVKQDIENSNNADIVKSGNEWIIKD
;
A
#
# COMPACT_ATOMS: atom_id res chain seq x y z
N ALA A 1 13.02 -1.05 13.39
CA ALA A 1 13.98 -2.07 13.85
C ALA A 1 15.42 -1.54 13.74
N ILE A 2 16.01 -1.39 12.52
CA ILE A 2 17.44 -1.05 12.33
C ILE A 2 17.86 0.24 13.06
N PHE A 3 17.14 1.35 12.82
CA PHE A 3 17.39 2.61 13.50
C PHE A 3 17.35 2.48 15.04
N SER A 4 16.34 1.78 15.57
CA SER A 4 16.19 1.60 17.02
C SER A 4 17.34 0.78 17.61
N ALA A 5 17.72 -0.33 16.97
CA ALA A 5 18.86 -1.12 17.42
C ALA A 5 20.17 -0.32 17.41
N LEU A 6 20.37 0.54 16.40
CA LEU A 6 21.57 1.37 16.35
C LEU A 6 21.55 2.48 17.42
N THR A 7 20.39 3.10 17.73
CA THR A 7 20.28 4.09 18.82
C THR A 7 20.52 3.46 20.18
N GLU A 8 20.10 2.21 20.36
CA GLU A 8 20.33 1.44 21.58
C GLU A 8 21.81 1.04 21.74
N ALA A 9 22.44 0.55 20.66
CA ALA A 9 23.88 0.27 20.66
C ALA A 9 24.76 1.51 20.91
N ALA A 10 24.29 2.67 20.47
CA ALA A 10 24.96 3.95 20.73
C ALA A 10 24.66 4.53 22.12
N GLU A 11 23.83 3.86 22.94
CA GLU A 11 23.41 4.28 24.28
C GLU A 11 22.79 5.69 24.31
N LEU A 12 21.99 6.04 23.27
CA LEU A 12 21.38 7.36 23.17
C LEU A 12 20.18 7.48 24.11
N ASP A 13 20.07 8.62 24.79
CA ASP A 13 18.86 8.96 25.54
C ASP A 13 17.66 9.25 24.62
N GLY A 14 16.49 9.37 25.22
CA GLY A 14 15.23 9.53 24.47
C GLY A 14 15.17 10.85 23.69
N GLU A 15 15.71 11.95 24.20
CA GLU A 15 15.70 13.26 23.56
C GLU A 15 16.65 13.30 22.35
N THR A 16 17.86 12.78 22.53
CA THR A 16 18.86 12.63 21.47
C THR A 16 18.34 11.71 20.36
N SER A 17 17.75 10.57 20.72
CA SER A 17 17.14 9.64 19.77
C SER A 17 15.96 10.25 19.01
N ALA A 18 15.11 11.05 19.65
CA ALA A 18 14.00 11.74 18.99
C ALA A 18 14.50 12.78 17.98
N THR A 19 15.50 13.59 18.35
CA THR A 19 16.11 14.57 17.45
C THR A 19 16.75 13.90 16.24
N LEU A 20 17.50 12.83 16.47
CA LEU A 20 18.13 12.05 15.41
C LEU A 20 17.07 11.41 14.48
N ARG A 21 15.98 10.91 15.03
CA ARG A 21 14.83 10.40 14.26
C ARG A 21 14.23 11.46 13.34
N ASP A 22 14.08 12.68 13.80
CA ASP A 22 13.55 13.78 12.98
C ASP A 22 14.51 14.21 11.86
N ILE A 23 15.82 14.11 12.09
CA ILE A 23 16.83 14.30 11.04
C ILE A 23 16.71 13.21 9.98
N PHE A 24 16.56 11.95 10.39
CA PHE A 24 16.35 10.81 9.49
C PHE A 24 15.07 10.95 8.66
N LYS A 25 13.93 11.36 9.26
CA LYS A 25 12.68 11.63 8.55
C LYS A 25 12.84 12.67 7.43
N ARG A 26 13.72 13.67 7.62
CA ARG A 26 13.98 14.71 6.64
C ARG A 26 15.09 14.33 5.64
N LYS A 27 15.73 13.19 5.84
CA LYS A 27 16.89 12.73 5.03
C LYS A 27 17.98 13.80 4.92
N SER A 28 18.19 14.60 5.97
CA SER A 28 19.13 15.72 5.97
C SER A 28 20.54 15.27 6.36
N VAL A 29 21.37 14.96 5.38
CA VAL A 29 22.78 14.61 5.62
C VAL A 29 23.56 15.75 6.31
N PRO A 30 23.41 17.03 5.93
CA PRO A 30 24.10 18.13 6.62
C PRO A 30 23.72 18.23 8.09
N ASP A 31 22.41 18.17 8.41
CA ASP A 31 21.95 18.24 9.81
C ASP A 31 22.47 17.04 10.61
N LEU A 32 22.49 15.85 9.98
CA LEU A 32 23.02 14.64 10.61
C LEU A 32 24.49 14.82 10.99
N VAL A 33 25.33 15.28 10.08
CA VAL A 33 26.77 15.48 10.34
C VAL A 33 26.99 16.48 11.49
N VAL A 34 26.28 17.60 11.47
CA VAL A 34 26.34 18.61 12.54
C VAL A 34 25.93 18.02 13.87
N PHE A 35 24.79 17.34 13.91
CA PHE A 35 24.23 16.74 15.12
C PHE A 35 25.16 15.68 15.74
N LEU A 36 25.66 14.76 14.92
CA LEU A 36 26.56 13.70 15.37
C LEU A 36 27.87 14.27 15.95
N THR A 37 28.40 15.32 15.34
CA THR A 37 29.64 15.98 15.79
C THR A 37 29.41 16.72 17.10
N GLN A 38 28.33 17.50 17.21
CA GLN A 38 28.02 18.29 18.42
C GLN A 38 27.74 17.41 19.64
N ASN A 39 27.14 16.26 19.46
CA ASN A 39 26.78 15.35 20.54
C ASN A 39 27.80 14.23 20.76
N ASN A 40 28.89 14.22 20.00
CA ASN A 40 29.96 13.22 20.11
C ASN A 40 29.43 11.77 20.10
N ILE A 41 28.51 11.48 19.15
CA ILE A 41 27.85 10.18 19.06
C ILE A 41 28.87 9.11 18.62
N LYS A 42 29.03 8.05 19.42
CA LYS A 42 30.01 6.97 19.20
C LYS A 42 29.84 6.25 17.86
N GLU A 43 28.60 5.99 17.44
CA GLU A 43 28.27 5.27 16.21
C GLU A 43 28.01 6.22 15.02
N GLY A 44 28.55 7.44 15.04
CA GLY A 44 28.25 8.50 14.09
C GLY A 44 28.41 8.10 12.62
N ASP A 45 29.46 7.34 12.28
CA ASP A 45 29.69 6.90 10.91
C ASP A 45 28.68 5.84 10.46
N ARG A 46 28.19 4.99 11.37
CA ARG A 46 27.12 4.03 11.08
C ARG A 46 25.78 4.72 10.85
N PHE A 47 25.44 5.77 11.59
CA PHE A 47 24.25 6.58 11.32
C PHE A 47 24.32 7.28 9.96
N LYS A 48 25.49 7.81 9.58
CA LYS A 48 25.68 8.40 8.24
C LYS A 48 25.50 7.35 7.15
N ALA A 49 26.10 6.18 7.33
CA ALA A 49 25.98 5.08 6.39
C ALA A 49 24.50 4.62 6.28
N LEU A 50 23.83 4.41 7.41
CA LEU A 50 22.42 3.99 7.45
C LEU A 50 21.49 4.95 6.68
N LEU A 51 21.71 6.28 6.83
CA LEU A 51 20.93 7.29 6.12
C LEU A 51 21.09 7.22 4.59
N LEU A 52 22.26 6.74 4.12
CA LEU A 52 22.63 6.64 2.71
C LEU A 52 22.46 5.25 2.11
N LEU A 53 22.08 4.26 2.92
CA LEU A 53 21.82 2.88 2.47
C LEU A 53 20.46 2.80 1.79
N GLU A 54 20.41 3.29 0.55
CA GLU A 54 19.26 3.30 -0.32
C GLU A 54 19.66 2.78 -1.71
N GLY A 55 18.89 1.87 -2.30
CA GLY A 55 19.16 1.30 -3.62
C GLY A 55 18.48 -0.03 -3.86
N ASP A 56 19.00 -0.77 -4.85
CA ASP A 56 18.56 -2.14 -5.14
C ASP A 56 19.01 -3.14 -4.05
N ALA A 57 18.81 -4.43 -4.28
CA ALA A 57 19.13 -5.47 -3.31
C ALA A 57 20.61 -5.49 -2.87
N THR A 58 21.53 -4.90 -3.61
CA THR A 58 22.97 -4.88 -3.26
C THR A 58 23.26 -4.09 -1.98
N VAL A 59 22.39 -3.14 -1.62
CA VAL A 59 22.53 -2.40 -0.36
C VAL A 59 22.32 -3.29 0.87
N LEU A 60 21.58 -4.40 0.73
CA LEU A 60 21.32 -5.35 1.82
C LEU A 60 22.62 -6.07 2.23
N ASP A 61 23.44 -6.49 1.27
CA ASP A 61 24.73 -7.13 1.54
C ASP A 61 25.70 -6.14 2.21
N SER A 62 25.74 -4.91 1.72
CA SER A 62 26.54 -3.83 2.30
C SER A 62 26.14 -3.54 3.75
N ALA A 63 24.82 -3.47 4.01
CA ALA A 63 24.28 -3.27 5.34
C ALA A 63 24.60 -4.45 6.27
N LYS A 64 24.50 -5.69 5.79
CA LYS A 64 24.78 -6.89 6.58
C LYS A 64 26.25 -6.93 7.03
N GLN A 65 27.17 -6.50 6.17
CA GLN A 65 28.59 -6.38 6.52
C GLN A 65 28.81 -5.26 7.57
N LEU A 66 28.22 -4.08 7.35
CA LEU A 66 28.41 -2.92 8.21
C LEU A 66 27.88 -3.13 9.64
N PHE A 67 26.78 -3.87 9.77
CA PHE A 67 26.08 -4.09 11.04
C PHE A 67 26.21 -5.54 11.54
N SER A 68 27.23 -6.27 11.09
CA SER A 68 27.41 -7.71 11.40
C SER A 68 27.53 -8.02 12.89
N ASP A 69 27.92 -7.06 13.71
CA ASP A 69 28.02 -7.15 15.18
C ASP A 69 26.68 -6.84 15.91
N LEU A 70 25.63 -6.45 15.18
CA LEU A 70 24.31 -6.16 15.71
C LEU A 70 23.28 -7.22 15.26
N PRO A 71 23.06 -8.29 16.05
CA PRO A 71 22.22 -9.41 15.63
C PRO A 71 20.80 -9.03 15.22
N GLU A 72 20.18 -8.09 15.93
CA GLU A 72 18.83 -7.62 15.62
C GLU A 72 18.74 -6.89 14.27
N VAL A 73 19.81 -6.17 13.90
CA VAL A 73 19.91 -5.51 12.59
C VAL A 73 20.10 -6.56 11.50
N VAL A 74 20.96 -7.55 11.74
CA VAL A 74 21.18 -8.67 10.80
C VAL A 74 19.87 -9.42 10.55
N GLU A 75 19.10 -9.74 11.59
CA GLU A 75 17.79 -10.39 11.45
C GLU A 75 16.81 -9.56 10.61
N ALA A 76 16.77 -8.24 10.84
CA ALA A 76 15.93 -7.33 10.06
C ALA A 76 16.35 -7.29 8.58
N ILE A 77 17.65 -7.30 8.29
CA ILE A 77 18.18 -7.34 6.92
C ILE A 77 17.87 -8.70 6.27
N ASP A 78 18.03 -9.80 6.99
CA ASP A 78 17.69 -11.14 6.48
C ASP A 78 16.20 -11.27 6.12
N ALA A 79 15.32 -10.59 6.85
CA ALA A 79 13.90 -10.51 6.50
C ALA A 79 13.68 -9.76 5.17
N LEU A 80 14.45 -8.69 4.89
CA LEU A 80 14.38 -7.97 3.62
C LEU A 80 14.96 -8.79 2.47
N ILE A 81 16.04 -9.56 2.70
CA ILE A 81 16.62 -10.48 1.70
C ILE A 81 15.58 -11.53 1.30
N LYS A 82 14.91 -12.17 2.27
CA LYS A 82 13.85 -13.15 2.00
C LYS A 82 12.67 -12.52 1.24
N LEU A 83 12.36 -11.28 1.53
CA LEU A 83 11.34 -10.54 0.81
C LEU A 83 11.78 -10.30 -0.65
N ASN A 84 13.01 -9.89 -0.88
CA ASN A 84 13.57 -9.73 -2.23
C ASN A 84 13.50 -11.05 -3.02
N GLU A 85 13.87 -12.17 -2.41
CA GLU A 85 13.77 -13.49 -3.03
C GLU A 85 12.33 -13.87 -3.39
N ALA A 86 11.37 -13.54 -2.52
CA ALA A 86 9.95 -13.82 -2.76
C ALA A 86 9.35 -13.02 -3.92
N PHE A 87 9.96 -11.91 -4.29
CA PHE A 87 9.54 -11.05 -5.41
C PHE A 87 10.31 -11.30 -6.71
N ALA A 88 11.29 -12.24 -6.73
CA ALA A 88 12.19 -12.45 -7.86
C ALA A 88 11.48 -12.81 -9.18
N ASP A 89 10.33 -13.47 -9.11
CA ASP A 89 9.54 -13.89 -10.29
C ASP A 89 8.45 -12.87 -10.68
N LEU A 90 8.36 -11.74 -9.99
CA LEU A 90 7.38 -10.69 -10.26
C LEU A 90 8.02 -9.56 -11.07
N ASP A 91 7.25 -9.02 -12.01
CA ASP A 91 7.65 -7.85 -12.82
C ASP A 91 7.48 -6.55 -12.01
N VAL A 92 8.33 -6.38 -10.99
CA VAL A 92 8.35 -5.22 -10.10
C VAL A 92 9.80 -4.84 -9.76
N ASP A 93 10.09 -3.56 -9.77
CA ASP A 93 11.37 -3.03 -9.30
C ASP A 93 11.32 -2.83 -7.78
N LEU A 94 12.21 -3.52 -7.06
CA LEU A 94 12.36 -3.35 -5.62
C LEU A 94 13.50 -2.38 -5.30
N MET A 95 13.17 -1.40 -4.44
CA MET A 95 14.14 -0.47 -3.86
C MET A 95 14.10 -0.59 -2.35
N PHE A 96 15.26 -0.61 -1.72
CA PHE A 96 15.42 -0.71 -0.27
C PHE A 96 15.96 0.60 0.27
N ASP A 97 15.32 1.12 1.32
CA ASP A 97 15.73 2.31 2.05
C ASP A 97 15.84 1.95 3.52
N LEU A 98 17.06 1.65 3.99
CA LEU A 98 17.29 1.22 5.36
C LEU A 98 17.28 2.38 6.36
N GLY A 99 17.47 3.60 5.87
CA GLY A 99 17.36 4.83 6.64
C GLY A 99 15.94 5.39 6.75
N GLU A 100 14.94 4.71 6.19
CA GLU A 100 13.55 5.16 6.29
C GLU A 100 13.01 5.02 7.71
N VAL A 101 12.64 6.13 8.31
CA VAL A 101 12.05 6.21 9.63
C VAL A 101 10.68 6.88 9.52
N LYS A 102 9.62 6.08 9.40
CA LYS A 102 8.26 6.61 9.27
C LYS A 102 7.75 7.28 10.55
N ALA A 103 6.86 8.25 10.35
CA ALA A 103 6.25 9.02 11.44
C ALA A 103 5.32 8.19 12.36
N TYR A 104 4.89 7.02 11.92
CA TYR A 104 3.97 6.19 12.68
C TYR A 104 4.74 5.22 13.57
N GLU A 105 4.75 5.50 14.87
CA GLU A 105 5.50 4.72 15.90
C GLU A 105 4.96 3.29 16.11
N TYR A 106 3.79 2.96 15.54
CA TYR A 106 3.22 1.63 15.69
C TYR A 106 3.78 0.57 14.73
N HIS A 107 4.55 0.98 13.71
CA HIS A 107 5.23 0.02 12.84
C HIS A 107 6.53 -0.47 13.50
N ASN A 108 6.63 -1.77 13.72
CA ASN A 108 7.78 -2.41 14.34
C ASN A 108 8.44 -3.48 13.47
N GLY A 109 8.10 -3.52 12.18
CA GLY A 109 8.68 -4.44 11.20
C GLY A 109 8.89 -3.76 9.86
N VAL A 110 8.83 -4.55 8.79
CA VAL A 110 8.94 -4.05 7.42
C VAL A 110 7.82 -3.06 7.13
N VAL A 111 8.18 -1.95 6.52
CA VAL A 111 7.26 -0.98 5.92
C VAL A 111 7.49 -0.95 4.42
N PHE A 112 6.44 -0.68 3.66
CA PHE A 112 6.54 -0.62 2.20
C PHE A 112 5.70 0.51 1.63
N ALA A 113 6.08 0.95 0.45
CA ALA A 113 5.29 1.82 -0.40
C ALA A 113 5.43 1.35 -1.85
N ALA A 114 4.32 1.29 -2.57
CA ALA A 114 4.30 1.02 -4.00
C ALA A 114 4.08 2.33 -4.76
N TYR A 115 4.84 2.51 -5.81
CA TYR A 115 4.79 3.69 -6.67
C TYR A 115 4.45 3.26 -8.10
N HIS A 116 3.86 4.17 -8.84
CA HIS A 116 3.61 4.02 -10.27
C HIS A 116 4.20 5.22 -11.00
N THR A 117 4.77 5.00 -12.19
CA THR A 117 5.48 6.05 -12.95
C THR A 117 4.63 7.27 -13.27
N GLU A 118 3.32 7.08 -13.43
CA GLU A 118 2.36 8.14 -13.74
C GLU A 118 1.67 8.74 -12.51
N TYR A 119 2.08 8.35 -11.29
CA TYR A 119 1.45 8.80 -10.05
C TYR A 119 2.48 9.37 -9.09
N SER A 120 2.32 10.64 -8.72
CA SER A 120 3.31 11.40 -7.93
C SER A 120 3.34 11.07 -6.44
N LYS A 121 2.47 10.16 -5.99
CA LYS A 121 2.37 9.73 -4.58
C LYS A 121 2.50 8.21 -4.49
N ALA A 122 2.66 7.70 -3.27
CA ALA A 122 2.55 6.27 -3.06
C ALA A 122 1.15 5.79 -3.42
N LEU A 123 1.07 4.84 -4.34
CA LEU A 123 -0.17 4.18 -4.76
C LEU A 123 -0.73 3.30 -3.64
N ALA A 124 0.16 2.58 -2.96
CA ALA A 124 -0.15 1.83 -1.76
C ALA A 124 0.98 2.01 -0.75
N GLN A 125 0.66 1.96 0.51
CA GLN A 125 1.64 1.98 1.58
C GLN A 125 1.14 1.21 2.79
N GLY A 126 2.06 0.56 3.48
CA GLY A 126 1.70 -0.27 4.62
C GLY A 126 2.92 -0.76 5.39
N GLY A 127 2.68 -1.70 6.29
CA GLY A 127 3.75 -2.31 7.07
C GLY A 127 3.24 -3.29 8.11
N ARG A 128 4.20 -3.89 8.81
CA ARG A 128 3.94 -4.79 9.92
C ARG A 128 3.84 -3.99 11.24
N TYR A 129 2.84 -4.33 12.05
CA TYR A 129 2.61 -3.71 13.35
C TYR A 129 2.11 -4.75 14.37
N ASN A 130 3.02 -5.20 15.22
CA ASN A 130 2.72 -6.26 16.19
C ASN A 130 2.23 -5.72 17.54
N GLY A 131 2.38 -4.41 17.80
CA GLY A 131 2.09 -3.80 19.11
C GLY A 131 0.69 -3.24 19.26
N LEU A 132 -0.04 -2.99 18.18
CA LEU A 132 -1.33 -2.29 18.25
C LEU A 132 -2.39 -3.08 19.01
N SER A 133 -2.40 -4.39 18.87
CA SER A 133 -3.35 -5.29 19.54
C SER A 133 -3.07 -5.49 21.04
N GLN A 134 -1.87 -5.19 21.52
CA GLN A 134 -1.54 -5.26 22.96
C GLN A 134 -2.41 -4.31 23.77
N SER A 135 -2.74 -3.13 23.24
CA SER A 135 -3.65 -2.18 23.87
C SER A 135 -5.08 -2.71 24.03
N PHE A 136 -5.43 -3.77 23.32
CA PHE A 136 -6.73 -4.46 23.40
C PHE A 136 -6.65 -5.83 24.09
N GLY A 137 -5.55 -6.12 24.79
CA GLY A 137 -5.40 -7.29 25.66
C GLY A 137 -4.92 -8.58 24.99
N VAL A 138 -4.72 -8.62 23.67
CA VAL A 138 -4.19 -9.82 22.95
C VAL A 138 -3.14 -9.38 21.95
N ALA A 139 -1.89 -9.77 22.19
CA ALA A 139 -0.82 -9.55 21.21
C ALA A 139 -1.04 -10.44 19.97
N ARG A 140 -1.22 -9.83 18.81
CA ARG A 140 -1.29 -10.51 17.52
C ARG A 140 -0.41 -9.79 16.52
N ASP A 141 0.30 -10.55 15.74
CA ASP A 141 1.01 -10.03 14.57
C ASP A 141 0.00 -9.54 13.54
N ALA A 142 0.25 -8.36 13.01
CA ALA A 142 -0.60 -7.77 12.00
C ALA A 142 0.21 -7.09 10.90
N THR A 143 -0.27 -7.19 9.69
CA THR A 143 0.21 -6.45 8.52
C THR A 143 -0.99 -5.84 7.83
N GLY A 144 -0.88 -4.58 7.46
CA GLY A 144 -1.95 -3.88 6.76
C GLY A 144 -1.41 -2.85 5.80
N PHE A 145 -2.27 -2.40 4.90
CA PHE A 145 -1.93 -1.37 3.95
C PHE A 145 -3.14 -0.52 3.57
N SER A 146 -2.88 0.67 3.06
CA SER A 146 -3.84 1.52 2.36
C SER A 146 -3.43 1.66 0.91
N LEU A 147 -4.40 1.85 0.01
CA LEU A 147 -4.15 2.06 -1.41
C LEU A 147 -5.08 3.14 -1.99
N ASP A 148 -4.64 3.82 -3.06
CA ASP A 148 -5.47 4.76 -3.81
C ASP A 148 -6.30 4.02 -4.87
N LEU A 149 -7.49 3.57 -4.45
CA LEU A 149 -8.41 2.85 -5.32
C LEU A 149 -8.87 3.70 -6.52
N LYS A 150 -9.00 5.01 -6.33
CA LYS A 150 -9.45 5.92 -7.40
C LYS A 150 -8.44 5.96 -8.54
N PHE A 151 -7.16 6.05 -8.22
CA PHE A 151 -6.10 6.01 -9.22
C PHE A 151 -6.07 4.65 -9.93
N LEU A 152 -6.16 3.54 -9.21
CA LEU A 152 -6.19 2.20 -9.81
C LEU A 152 -7.34 2.01 -10.81
N ILE A 153 -8.53 2.51 -10.46
CA ILE A 153 -9.68 2.46 -11.38
C ILE A 153 -9.43 3.32 -12.62
N GLN A 154 -8.78 4.47 -12.48
CA GLN A 154 -8.46 5.35 -13.62
C GLN A 154 -7.42 4.74 -14.56
N GLN A 155 -6.52 3.90 -14.05
CA GLN A 155 -5.51 3.19 -14.83
C GLN A 155 -6.05 1.93 -15.52
N GLN A 156 -7.19 1.42 -15.07
CA GLN A 156 -7.87 0.40 -15.85
C GLN A 156 -8.28 1.02 -17.18
N SER A 157 -7.59 0.64 -18.26
CA SER A 157 -8.06 0.88 -19.61
C SER A 157 -9.54 0.51 -19.64
N GLU A 158 -10.38 1.42 -20.12
CA GLU A 158 -11.85 1.36 -20.12
C GLU A 158 -12.33 -0.10 -20.07
N SER A 159 -12.91 -0.47 -18.94
CA SER A 159 -13.51 -1.78 -18.79
C SER A 159 -14.37 -1.97 -20.04
N LYS A 160 -14.05 -2.95 -20.89
CA LYS A 160 -14.90 -3.38 -22.02
C LYS A 160 -16.24 -3.91 -21.50
N PHE A 161 -16.44 -3.89 -20.20
CA PHE A 161 -17.72 -4.11 -19.54
C PHE A 161 -18.51 -2.80 -19.58
N SER A 162 -18.98 -2.44 -20.78
CA SER A 162 -20.17 -1.59 -20.89
C SER A 162 -21.36 -2.50 -20.58
N PRO A 163 -21.99 -2.39 -19.41
CA PRO A 163 -23.14 -3.22 -19.11
C PRO A 163 -24.18 -2.93 -20.18
N ARG A 164 -24.67 -3.98 -20.86
CA ARG A 164 -25.77 -3.82 -21.81
C ARG A 164 -26.89 -3.09 -21.08
N THR A 165 -27.20 -1.89 -21.52
CA THR A 165 -28.29 -1.10 -20.97
C THR A 165 -29.52 -1.33 -21.84
N LEU A 166 -30.60 -1.80 -21.24
CA LEU A 166 -31.89 -2.00 -21.89
C LEU A 166 -32.91 -1.01 -21.35
N LEU A 167 -33.81 -0.60 -22.20
CA LEU A 167 -34.96 0.25 -21.85
C LEU A 167 -36.20 -0.60 -21.72
N ALA A 168 -36.82 -0.62 -20.54
CA ALA A 168 -38.08 -1.31 -20.27
C ALA A 168 -39.23 -0.32 -20.36
N PRO A 169 -40.42 -0.72 -20.88
CA PRO A 169 -41.57 0.15 -20.86
C PRO A 169 -42.04 0.44 -19.44
N ASN A 170 -42.56 1.65 -19.22
CA ASN A 170 -43.06 2.06 -17.92
C ASN A 170 -44.53 1.56 -17.72
N LEU A 171 -44.65 0.27 -17.46
CA LEU A 171 -45.96 -0.39 -17.28
C LEU A 171 -46.04 -1.03 -15.89
N ASN A 172 -47.22 -0.97 -15.30
CA ASN A 172 -47.50 -1.67 -14.03
C ASN A 172 -47.91 -3.11 -14.30
N ASP A 173 -47.00 -3.91 -14.81
CA ASP A 173 -47.22 -5.33 -15.14
C ASP A 173 -46.29 -6.20 -14.28
N THR A 174 -46.87 -7.14 -13.55
CA THR A 174 -46.09 -8.01 -12.61
C THR A 174 -45.15 -8.93 -13.37
N SER A 175 -45.52 -9.42 -14.54
CA SER A 175 -44.63 -10.27 -15.36
C SER A 175 -43.47 -9.51 -15.94
N LEU A 176 -43.62 -8.22 -16.29
CA LEU A 176 -42.54 -7.33 -16.67
C LEU A 176 -41.57 -7.10 -15.51
N LYS A 177 -42.08 -6.87 -14.29
CA LYS A 177 -41.23 -6.68 -13.12
C LYS A 177 -40.34 -7.89 -12.86
N LEU A 178 -40.88 -9.08 -12.89
CA LEU A 178 -40.13 -10.32 -12.71
C LEU A 178 -39.07 -10.50 -13.80
N PHE A 179 -39.39 -10.23 -15.04
CA PHE A 179 -38.42 -10.30 -16.15
C PHE A 179 -37.29 -9.29 -16.01
N VAL A 180 -37.58 -8.06 -15.59
CA VAL A 180 -36.59 -7.03 -15.32
C VAL A 180 -35.69 -7.40 -14.14
N GLU A 181 -36.24 -7.99 -13.08
CA GLU A 181 -35.45 -8.48 -11.93
C GLU A 181 -34.51 -9.61 -12.34
N GLU A 182 -34.94 -10.53 -13.17
CA GLU A 182 -34.11 -11.61 -13.73
C GLU A 182 -32.92 -11.01 -14.55
N LEU A 183 -33.20 -10.06 -15.44
CA LEU A 183 -32.15 -9.39 -16.22
C LEU A 183 -31.13 -8.68 -15.33
N ARG A 184 -31.60 -7.97 -14.30
CA ARG A 184 -30.73 -7.27 -13.35
C ARG A 184 -29.88 -8.24 -12.53
N SER A 185 -30.41 -9.37 -12.10
CA SER A 185 -29.66 -10.40 -11.39
C SER A 185 -28.55 -11.02 -12.25
N ASN A 186 -28.72 -11.00 -13.57
CA ASN A 186 -27.72 -11.42 -14.56
C ASN A 186 -26.77 -10.29 -15.00
N GLY A 187 -26.74 -9.14 -14.29
CA GLY A 187 -25.82 -8.03 -14.53
C GLY A 187 -26.22 -7.08 -15.66
N VAL A 188 -27.44 -7.19 -16.19
CA VAL A 188 -27.94 -6.26 -17.21
C VAL A 188 -28.50 -5.00 -16.56
N VAL A 189 -28.10 -3.83 -17.05
CA VAL A 189 -28.67 -2.55 -16.60
C VAL A 189 -29.99 -2.34 -17.31
N VAL A 190 -31.11 -2.31 -16.56
CA VAL A 190 -32.43 -2.03 -17.13
C VAL A 190 -32.96 -0.70 -16.58
N LYS A 191 -33.19 0.27 -17.47
CA LYS A 191 -33.83 1.57 -17.19
C LYS A 191 -35.31 1.51 -17.55
N GLN A 192 -36.14 2.29 -16.85
CA GLN A 192 -37.55 2.46 -17.23
C GLN A 192 -37.70 3.63 -18.20
N ASP A 193 -38.49 3.47 -19.23
CA ASP A 193 -38.89 4.51 -20.18
C ASP A 193 -39.97 5.42 -19.57
N ILE A 194 -39.53 6.32 -18.69
CA ILE A 194 -40.43 7.25 -17.97
C ILE A 194 -41.12 8.22 -18.92
N GLU A 195 -40.48 8.53 -20.04
CA GLU A 195 -41.00 9.47 -21.05
C GLU A 195 -41.98 8.82 -22.02
N ASN A 196 -42.18 7.49 -21.93
CA ASN A 196 -42.99 6.71 -22.86
C ASN A 196 -42.61 6.97 -24.33
N SER A 197 -41.30 6.96 -24.60
CA SER A 197 -40.74 7.28 -25.93
C SER A 197 -41.04 6.24 -27.01
N ASN A 198 -41.68 5.13 -26.68
CA ASN A 198 -41.93 3.96 -27.52
C ASN A 198 -40.65 3.29 -28.08
N ASN A 199 -39.51 3.58 -27.47
CA ASN A 199 -38.20 3.06 -27.84
C ASN A 199 -37.74 1.93 -26.90
N ALA A 200 -38.66 1.28 -26.19
CA ALA A 200 -38.30 0.20 -25.25
C ALA A 200 -37.64 -0.97 -26.00
N ASP A 201 -36.54 -1.46 -25.44
CA ASP A 201 -35.84 -2.67 -25.89
C ASP A 201 -36.56 -3.94 -25.41
N ILE A 202 -37.33 -3.82 -24.32
CA ILE A 202 -38.12 -4.90 -23.78
C ILE A 202 -39.56 -4.75 -24.25
N VAL A 203 -40.06 -5.74 -24.98
CA VAL A 203 -41.38 -5.72 -25.60
C VAL A 203 -42.15 -7.00 -25.26
N LYS A 204 -43.50 -6.93 -25.32
CA LYS A 204 -44.37 -8.08 -25.12
C LYS A 204 -44.58 -8.82 -26.41
N SER A 205 -44.26 -10.11 -26.45
CA SER A 205 -44.50 -11.00 -27.58
C SER A 205 -45.45 -12.12 -27.09
N GLY A 206 -46.70 -12.05 -27.49
CA GLY A 206 -47.73 -12.95 -26.95
C GLY A 206 -47.90 -12.73 -25.44
N ASN A 207 -47.67 -13.76 -24.64
CA ASN A 207 -47.76 -13.69 -23.17
C ASN A 207 -46.41 -13.47 -22.46
N GLU A 208 -45.32 -13.37 -23.18
CA GLU A 208 -43.97 -13.29 -22.63
C GLU A 208 -43.31 -11.94 -22.95
N TRP A 209 -42.41 -11.51 -22.05
CA TRP A 209 -41.54 -10.36 -22.27
C TRP A 209 -40.25 -10.83 -22.92
N ILE A 210 -39.82 -10.16 -23.97
CA ILE A 210 -38.59 -10.45 -24.69
C ILE A 210 -37.78 -9.20 -24.92
N ILE A 211 -36.47 -9.36 -25.17
CA ILE A 211 -35.59 -8.29 -25.64
C ILE A 211 -35.75 -8.21 -27.16
N LYS A 212 -35.97 -7.00 -27.66
CA LYS A 212 -36.06 -6.72 -29.09
C LYS A 212 -34.68 -6.88 -29.74
N ASP A 213 -34.62 -7.53 -30.89
CA ASP A 213 -33.42 -7.69 -31.69
C ASP A 213 -32.92 -6.35 -32.26
#